data_cb932acdbf9f9171c68fda532d392e5b
#
_entry.id   cb932acdbf9f9171c68fda532d392e5b
#
_cell.length_a   1.000
_cell.length_b   1.000
_cell.length_c   1.000
_cell.angle_alpha   90.00
_cell.angle_beta   90.00
_cell.angle_gamma   90.00
#
_symmetry.space_group_name_H-M   'P 1'
#
loop_
_entity.id
_entity.type
_entity.pdbx_description
1 polymer ?
#
loop_
_entity_poly.entity_id
_entity_poly.type
_entity_poly.pdbx_seq_one_letter_code
_entity_poly.pdbx_strand_id
1 'polypeptide(L)'
;MKKFNKVVLAYSGGLDTSIIISWLKETYGCEVIAVVGNVGQTYELEGLEEKALKTGASKIYIEDLTKEFVYDYIFPTLQAGAVYEGKYLLGTSFARPLIGKRLVEIAKKEGADAICHGCTGKGNDQVRFELAVKNFAPEIPIIAPWRIWNIKSREEEIKYALDREIPIKITYETNYSKDKNLWHLSHEGLDLEFPENEPKYDKILEMCKTLEDAPDTATYITLSFEKGIPVALNRIKMDGVSLIQELNKIGGENAIGIMDMVENRLVGMKSRGVYETPGGTILYKAHADLEEICLDKTTHHFKQSIALKFADLVYNGEWFTPLRESLSAFVSKTQETVTGDIKLKLYKGNIVNAGMNSPYSLYSEEYATFGEDGVYNQKDSEGFINLYGLPTIVNSKMKESLKNKDK
;
A
#
# COMPACT_ATOMS: atom_id res chain seq x y z
N MET A 1 13.26 -16.36 -33.13
CA MET A 1 13.10 -15.76 -31.79
C MET A 1 14.19 -14.74 -31.54
N LYS A 2 13.91 -13.67 -30.80
CA LYS A 2 14.95 -12.70 -30.40
C LYS A 2 15.93 -13.43 -29.47
N LYS A 3 17.22 -13.31 -29.71
CA LYS A 3 18.25 -13.97 -28.90
C LYS A 3 18.62 -13.06 -27.75
N PHE A 4 18.62 -13.57 -26.53
CA PHE A 4 19.10 -12.89 -25.32
C PHE A 4 20.29 -13.67 -24.77
N ASN A 5 21.32 -12.98 -24.27
CA ASN A 5 22.48 -13.63 -23.66
C ASN A 5 22.33 -13.62 -22.12
N LYS A 6 21.72 -12.58 -21.56
CA LYS A 6 21.56 -12.41 -20.12
C LYS A 6 20.22 -11.75 -19.78
N VAL A 7 19.50 -12.33 -18.85
CA VAL A 7 18.17 -11.87 -18.41
C VAL A 7 18.15 -11.68 -16.90
N VAL A 8 17.67 -10.55 -16.43
CA VAL A 8 17.38 -10.29 -15.01
C VAL A 8 15.95 -10.68 -14.73
N LEU A 9 15.73 -11.56 -13.75
CA LEU A 9 14.43 -12.07 -13.35
C LEU A 9 14.01 -11.53 -11.99
N ALA A 10 12.82 -10.92 -11.90
CA ALA A 10 12.16 -10.67 -10.62
C ALA A 10 11.81 -12.02 -9.98
N TYR A 11 12.50 -12.37 -8.90
CA TYR A 11 12.45 -13.70 -8.29
C TYR A 11 11.85 -13.61 -6.88
N SER A 12 10.79 -14.36 -6.64
CA SER A 12 10.15 -14.47 -5.31
C SER A 12 10.43 -15.80 -4.60
N GLY A 13 11.01 -16.77 -5.31
CA GLY A 13 11.17 -18.12 -4.80
C GLY A 13 9.90 -18.98 -4.85
N GLY A 14 8.77 -18.44 -5.29
CA GLY A 14 7.54 -19.18 -5.53
C GLY A 14 7.64 -20.14 -6.71
N LEU A 15 6.57 -20.91 -6.95
CA LEU A 15 6.50 -21.87 -8.05
C LEU A 15 6.75 -21.20 -9.39
N ASP A 16 5.95 -20.18 -9.73
CA ASP A 16 6.00 -19.48 -11.01
C ASP A 16 7.41 -18.96 -11.33
N THR A 17 8.03 -18.22 -10.41
CA THR A 17 9.35 -17.64 -10.64
C THR A 17 10.46 -18.68 -10.66
N SER A 18 10.30 -19.81 -9.97
CA SER A 18 11.29 -20.89 -10.00
C SER A 18 11.28 -21.61 -11.36
N ILE A 19 10.10 -21.95 -11.90
CA ILE A 19 10.03 -22.58 -13.24
C ILE A 19 10.50 -21.64 -14.36
N ILE A 20 10.33 -20.34 -14.20
CA ILE A 20 10.77 -19.33 -15.17
C ILE A 20 12.29 -19.36 -15.36
N ILE A 21 13.10 -19.65 -14.35
CA ILE A 21 14.56 -19.76 -14.48
C ILE A 21 14.90 -20.83 -15.53
N SER A 22 14.38 -22.04 -15.37
CA SER A 22 14.61 -23.16 -16.31
C SER A 22 14.03 -22.86 -17.67
N TRP A 23 12.81 -22.30 -17.73
CA TRP A 23 12.16 -21.96 -19.00
C TRP A 23 12.94 -20.92 -19.82
N LEU A 24 13.49 -19.88 -19.18
CA LEU A 24 14.33 -18.87 -19.86
C LEU A 24 15.59 -19.51 -20.45
N LYS A 25 16.24 -20.41 -19.73
CA LYS A 25 17.44 -21.14 -20.22
C LYS A 25 17.12 -22.05 -21.40
N GLU A 26 16.02 -22.79 -21.33
CA GLU A 26 15.59 -23.68 -22.42
C GLU A 26 15.16 -22.89 -23.66
N THR A 27 14.44 -21.80 -23.49
CA THR A 27 13.85 -21.03 -24.59
C THR A 27 14.87 -20.15 -25.31
N TYR A 28 15.76 -19.50 -24.54
CA TYR A 28 16.68 -18.49 -25.07
C TYR A 28 18.14 -18.86 -24.96
N GLY A 29 18.51 -19.90 -24.20
CA GLY A 29 19.90 -20.27 -23.97
C GLY A 29 20.70 -19.21 -23.21
N CYS A 30 20.04 -18.40 -22.36
CA CYS A 30 20.61 -17.23 -21.71
C CYS A 30 21.07 -17.52 -20.27
N GLU A 31 21.96 -16.67 -19.77
CA GLU A 31 22.22 -16.55 -18.34
C GLU A 31 21.01 -15.91 -17.66
N VAL A 32 20.64 -16.44 -16.48
CA VAL A 32 19.55 -15.89 -15.66
C VAL A 32 20.11 -15.36 -14.35
N ILE A 33 19.91 -14.07 -14.10
CA ILE A 33 20.24 -13.41 -12.85
C ILE A 33 18.94 -13.22 -12.06
N ALA A 34 18.80 -13.94 -10.97
CA ALA A 34 17.66 -13.80 -10.07
C ALA A 34 17.84 -12.56 -9.17
N VAL A 35 16.78 -11.81 -8.96
CA VAL A 35 16.77 -10.63 -8.07
C VAL A 35 15.58 -10.69 -7.14
N VAL A 36 15.88 -10.67 -5.85
CA VAL A 36 14.91 -10.63 -4.76
C VAL A 36 14.97 -9.25 -4.11
N GLY A 37 13.86 -8.52 -4.09
CA GLY A 37 13.72 -7.32 -3.28
C GLY A 37 13.18 -7.69 -1.90
N ASN A 38 13.99 -7.53 -0.86
CA ASN A 38 13.53 -7.65 0.52
C ASN A 38 12.81 -6.36 0.92
N VAL A 39 11.50 -6.44 1.04
CA VAL A 39 10.61 -5.37 1.52
C VAL A 39 9.95 -5.75 2.86
N GLY A 40 10.58 -6.68 3.61
CA GLY A 40 10.16 -7.12 4.94
C GLY A 40 9.49 -8.49 5.02
N GLN A 41 9.58 -9.33 3.97
CA GLN A 41 9.09 -10.72 3.95
C GLN A 41 10.14 -11.71 4.53
N THR A 42 10.63 -11.47 5.72
CA THR A 42 11.86 -12.03 6.30
C THR A 42 11.97 -13.56 6.23
N TYR A 43 10.89 -14.29 6.55
CA TYR A 43 10.91 -15.77 6.58
C TYR A 43 10.93 -16.42 5.19
N GLU A 44 10.52 -15.68 4.17
CA GLU A 44 10.50 -16.15 2.78
C GLU A 44 11.88 -16.07 2.12
N LEU A 45 12.85 -15.40 2.76
CA LEU A 45 14.21 -15.21 2.22
C LEU A 45 15.14 -16.39 2.54
N GLU A 46 14.81 -17.20 3.54
CA GLU A 46 15.64 -18.35 3.92
C GLU A 46 15.73 -19.40 2.81
N GLY A 47 16.96 -19.77 2.44
CA GLY A 47 17.24 -20.79 1.43
C GLY A 47 16.97 -20.36 -0.01
N LEU A 48 16.57 -19.10 -0.26
CA LEU A 48 16.31 -18.63 -1.63
C LEU A 48 17.55 -18.66 -2.53
N GLU A 49 18.72 -18.34 -1.98
CA GLU A 49 19.97 -18.35 -2.74
C GLU A 49 20.27 -19.76 -3.26
N GLU A 50 20.28 -20.74 -2.36
CA GLU A 50 20.52 -22.14 -2.71
C GLU A 50 19.48 -22.65 -3.71
N LYS A 51 18.22 -22.30 -3.50
CA LYS A 51 17.11 -22.67 -4.38
C LYS A 51 17.28 -22.10 -5.78
N ALA A 52 17.58 -20.80 -5.92
CA ALA A 52 17.74 -20.16 -7.22
C ALA A 52 18.92 -20.77 -8.00
N LEU A 53 20.06 -20.97 -7.34
CA LEU A 53 21.25 -21.57 -7.96
C LEU A 53 21.00 -23.02 -8.37
N LYS A 54 20.37 -23.84 -7.53
CA LYS A 54 19.97 -25.22 -7.87
C LYS A 54 19.00 -25.28 -9.05
N THR A 55 18.10 -24.29 -9.15
CA THR A 55 17.15 -24.19 -10.28
C THR A 55 17.84 -23.76 -11.57
N GLY A 56 19.09 -23.29 -11.50
CA GLY A 56 19.91 -22.93 -12.65
C GLY A 56 20.14 -21.43 -12.87
N ALA A 57 19.82 -20.57 -11.92
CA ALA A 57 20.25 -19.18 -11.97
C ALA A 57 21.78 -19.11 -11.96
N SER A 58 22.35 -18.24 -12.79
CA SER A 58 23.82 -18.02 -12.85
C SER A 58 24.29 -17.16 -11.68
N LYS A 59 23.40 -16.32 -11.14
CA LYS A 59 23.66 -15.41 -10.03
C LYS A 59 22.35 -15.02 -9.36
N ILE A 60 22.41 -14.66 -8.09
CA ILE A 60 21.28 -14.07 -7.35
C ILE A 60 21.72 -12.82 -6.63
N TYR A 61 20.82 -11.84 -6.59
CA TYR A 61 20.87 -10.67 -5.73
C TYR A 61 19.71 -10.73 -4.74
N ILE A 62 20.00 -10.56 -3.46
CA ILE A 62 19.00 -10.35 -2.39
C ILE A 62 19.25 -8.95 -1.86
N GLU A 63 18.42 -8.00 -2.27
CA GLU A 63 18.60 -6.58 -1.98
C GLU A 63 17.71 -6.18 -0.80
N ASP A 64 18.31 -5.67 0.27
CA ASP A 64 17.53 -5.09 1.38
C ASP A 64 17.00 -3.71 0.99
N LEU A 65 15.71 -3.64 0.74
CA LEU A 65 14.98 -2.44 0.34
C LEU A 65 14.10 -1.90 1.48
N THR A 66 14.14 -2.49 2.67
CA THR A 66 13.20 -2.17 3.76
C THR A 66 13.20 -0.71 4.14
N LYS A 67 14.38 -0.08 4.24
CA LYS A 67 14.50 1.34 4.58
C LYS A 67 13.98 2.24 3.47
N GLU A 68 14.38 2.01 2.20
CA GLU A 68 13.88 2.75 1.03
C GLU A 68 12.36 2.59 0.92
N PHE A 69 11.84 1.38 1.14
CA PHE A 69 10.42 1.07 1.14
C PHE A 69 9.63 1.92 2.13
N VAL A 70 10.14 2.08 3.35
CA VAL A 70 9.48 2.87 4.39
C VAL A 70 9.52 4.36 4.09
N TYR A 71 10.71 4.90 3.85
CA TYR A 71 10.88 6.34 3.79
C TYR A 71 10.49 6.96 2.46
N ASP A 72 10.68 6.24 1.35
CA ASP A 72 10.46 6.80 0.02
C ASP A 72 9.11 6.37 -0.58
N TYR A 73 8.41 5.36 0.01
CA TYR A 73 7.13 4.86 -0.53
C TYR A 73 6.01 4.86 0.53
N ILE A 74 6.22 4.22 1.68
CA ILE A 74 5.17 4.13 2.71
C ILE A 74 4.84 5.51 3.28
N PHE A 75 5.84 6.22 3.81
CA PHE A 75 5.60 7.50 4.48
C PHE A 75 5.05 8.59 3.54
N PRO A 76 5.53 8.78 2.30
CA PRO A 76 4.87 9.71 1.38
C PRO A 76 3.42 9.36 1.06
N THR A 77 3.08 8.06 0.99
CA THR A 77 1.71 7.59 0.76
C THR A 77 0.83 7.81 1.99
N LEU A 78 1.36 7.57 3.19
CA LEU A 78 0.73 7.89 4.47
C LEU A 78 0.46 9.40 4.59
N GLN A 79 1.48 10.25 4.36
CA GLN A 79 1.36 11.71 4.39
C GLN A 79 0.30 12.21 3.39
N ALA A 80 0.17 11.58 2.24
CA ALA A 80 -0.88 11.88 1.27
C ALA A 80 -2.28 11.50 1.78
N GLY A 81 -2.40 10.62 2.78
CA GLY A 81 -3.66 10.02 3.19
C GLY A 81 -4.26 9.13 2.10
N ALA A 82 -3.42 8.56 1.23
CA ALA A 82 -3.87 7.84 0.03
C ALA A 82 -4.37 6.44 0.39
N VAL A 83 -5.65 6.22 0.14
CA VAL A 83 -6.34 4.93 0.36
C VAL A 83 -7.14 4.59 -0.90
N TYR A 84 -6.84 3.46 -1.53
CA TYR A 84 -7.55 3.05 -2.74
C TYR A 84 -8.95 2.51 -2.39
N GLU A 85 -9.97 3.03 -3.08
CA GLU A 85 -11.38 2.68 -2.88
C GLU A 85 -11.85 2.74 -1.41
N GLY A 86 -11.23 3.64 -0.61
CA GLY A 86 -11.58 3.85 0.79
C GLY A 86 -11.19 2.73 1.74
N LYS A 87 -10.44 1.73 1.28
CA LYS A 87 -10.11 0.52 2.05
C LYS A 87 -8.64 0.09 1.95
N TYR A 88 -8.10 -0.01 0.73
CA TYR A 88 -6.79 -0.62 0.50
C TYR A 88 -5.64 0.36 0.74
N LEU A 89 -4.75 0.01 1.67
CA LEU A 89 -3.57 0.81 2.06
C LEU A 89 -2.35 0.58 1.16
N LEU A 90 -2.55 0.08 -0.06
CA LEU A 90 -1.61 0.10 -1.19
C LEU A 90 -0.31 -0.70 -1.04
N GLY A 91 -0.22 -1.63 -0.07
CA GLY A 91 1.05 -2.30 0.30
C GLY A 91 1.78 -3.00 -0.86
N THR A 92 1.07 -3.72 -1.72
CA THR A 92 1.66 -4.31 -2.93
C THR A 92 1.94 -3.25 -4.00
N SER A 93 1.04 -2.24 -4.09
CA SER A 93 1.05 -1.28 -5.19
C SER A 93 2.30 -0.41 -5.22
N PHE A 94 2.80 0.02 -4.08
CA PHE A 94 4.04 0.81 -4.02
C PHE A 94 5.31 -0.06 -3.85
N ALA A 95 5.21 -1.33 -3.45
CA ALA A 95 6.36 -2.23 -3.39
C ALA A 95 6.90 -2.59 -4.80
N ARG A 96 6.01 -2.78 -5.78
CA ARG A 96 6.41 -3.20 -7.14
C ARG A 96 7.21 -2.15 -7.91
N PRO A 97 6.87 -0.84 -7.89
CA PRO A 97 7.73 0.20 -8.48
C PRO A 97 9.14 0.25 -7.87
N LEU A 98 9.27 0.10 -6.56
CA LEU A 98 10.59 0.03 -5.90
C LEU A 98 11.40 -1.16 -6.39
N ILE A 99 10.83 -2.36 -6.38
CA ILE A 99 11.53 -3.57 -6.87
C ILE A 99 11.84 -3.43 -8.37
N GLY A 100 10.90 -2.87 -9.16
CA GLY A 100 11.09 -2.63 -10.59
C GLY A 100 12.26 -1.69 -10.89
N LYS A 101 12.43 -0.63 -10.11
CA LYS A 101 13.60 0.27 -10.17
C LYS A 101 14.89 -0.50 -9.90
N ARG A 102 14.92 -1.33 -8.84
CA ARG A 102 16.09 -2.14 -8.49
C ARG A 102 16.43 -3.18 -9.56
N LEU A 103 15.43 -3.79 -10.20
CA LEU A 103 15.66 -4.69 -11.34
C LEU A 103 16.38 -3.99 -12.49
N VAL A 104 16.01 -2.76 -12.82
CA VAL A 104 16.67 -1.95 -13.86
C VAL A 104 18.11 -1.61 -13.47
N GLU A 105 18.36 -1.20 -12.23
CA GLU A 105 19.70 -0.90 -11.72
C GLU A 105 20.63 -2.12 -11.86
N ILE A 106 20.14 -3.31 -11.48
CA ILE A 106 20.91 -4.56 -11.60
C ILE A 106 21.05 -4.95 -13.06
N ALA A 107 20.03 -4.80 -13.91
CA ALA A 107 20.12 -5.10 -15.32
C ALA A 107 21.20 -4.25 -16.02
N LYS A 108 21.26 -2.96 -15.71
CA LYS A 108 22.31 -2.07 -16.22
C LYS A 108 23.70 -2.45 -15.70
N LYS A 109 23.82 -2.77 -14.40
CA LYS A 109 25.08 -3.21 -13.78
C LYS A 109 25.63 -4.49 -14.39
N GLU A 110 24.75 -5.44 -14.69
CA GLU A 110 25.12 -6.75 -15.24
C GLU A 110 25.20 -6.76 -16.78
N GLY A 111 24.81 -5.68 -17.46
CA GLY A 111 24.72 -5.61 -18.91
C GLY A 111 23.69 -6.60 -19.47
N ALA A 112 22.54 -6.73 -18.80
CA ALA A 112 21.50 -7.66 -19.21
C ALA A 112 20.72 -7.15 -20.43
N ASP A 113 20.34 -8.09 -21.30
CA ASP A 113 19.62 -7.81 -22.56
C ASP A 113 18.11 -7.67 -22.37
N ALA A 114 17.57 -8.19 -21.26
CA ALA A 114 16.15 -8.16 -20.94
C ALA A 114 15.87 -8.26 -19.44
N ILE A 115 14.69 -7.83 -19.04
CA ILE A 115 14.13 -8.03 -17.69
C ILE A 115 12.92 -8.96 -17.80
N CYS A 116 12.79 -9.90 -16.87
CA CYS A 116 11.69 -10.86 -16.82
C CYS A 116 10.94 -10.75 -15.50
N HIS A 117 9.62 -10.92 -15.53
CA HIS A 117 8.78 -11.06 -14.34
C HIS A 117 7.78 -12.21 -14.49
N GLY A 118 7.40 -12.82 -13.37
CA GLY A 118 6.45 -13.92 -13.30
C GLY A 118 4.99 -13.52 -13.08
N CYS A 119 4.64 -12.27 -13.30
CA CYS A 119 3.27 -11.79 -13.06
C CYS A 119 2.29 -12.35 -14.10
N THR A 120 1.11 -12.80 -13.63
CA THR A 120 0.04 -13.27 -14.51
C THR A 120 -0.60 -12.12 -15.29
N GLY A 121 -1.20 -12.43 -16.45
CA GLY A 121 -1.92 -11.44 -17.25
C GLY A 121 -3.20 -10.88 -16.60
N LYS A 122 -3.67 -11.50 -15.50
CA LYS A 122 -4.85 -11.09 -14.74
C LYS A 122 -4.53 -10.15 -13.56
N GLY A 123 -3.24 -10.01 -13.20
CA GLY A 123 -2.79 -9.20 -12.06
C GLY A 123 -2.36 -7.79 -12.45
N ASN A 124 -2.47 -6.84 -11.52
CA ASN A 124 -1.98 -5.47 -11.69
C ASN A 124 -0.45 -5.38 -11.68
N ASP A 125 0.23 -6.32 -11.06
CA ASP A 125 1.67 -6.26 -10.80
C ASP A 125 2.50 -6.22 -12.08
N GLN A 126 2.04 -6.88 -13.15
CA GLN A 126 2.67 -6.75 -14.47
C GLN A 126 2.77 -5.30 -14.93
N VAL A 127 1.70 -4.51 -14.74
CA VAL A 127 1.68 -3.08 -15.12
C VAL A 127 2.66 -2.30 -14.26
N ARG A 128 2.66 -2.53 -12.95
CA ARG A 128 3.52 -1.85 -11.98
C ARG A 128 5.01 -2.07 -12.25
N PHE A 129 5.42 -3.32 -12.51
CA PHE A 129 6.79 -3.62 -12.90
C PHE A 129 7.17 -3.02 -14.25
N GLU A 130 6.31 -3.18 -15.26
CA GLU A 130 6.64 -2.73 -16.61
C GLU A 130 6.70 -1.20 -16.71
N LEU A 131 5.83 -0.46 -16.00
CA LEU A 131 5.90 1.00 -15.96
C LEU A 131 7.19 1.48 -15.29
N ALA A 132 7.64 0.83 -14.21
CA ALA A 132 8.93 1.14 -13.61
C ALA A 132 10.10 0.87 -14.58
N VAL A 133 10.10 -0.27 -15.25
CA VAL A 133 11.14 -0.59 -16.25
C VAL A 133 11.11 0.44 -17.39
N LYS A 134 9.93 0.76 -17.94
CA LYS A 134 9.79 1.75 -19.04
C LYS A 134 10.23 3.15 -18.62
N ASN A 135 10.07 3.52 -17.36
CA ASN A 135 10.52 4.82 -16.86
C ASN A 135 12.05 4.93 -16.82
N PHE A 136 12.75 3.87 -16.38
CA PHE A 136 14.19 3.92 -16.15
C PHE A 136 15.06 3.33 -17.27
N ALA A 137 14.47 2.46 -18.09
CA ALA A 137 15.17 1.77 -19.18
C ALA A 137 14.18 1.37 -20.30
N PRO A 138 13.62 2.34 -21.04
CA PRO A 138 12.62 2.09 -22.09
C PRO A 138 13.17 1.21 -23.22
N GLU A 139 14.49 1.15 -23.38
CA GLU A 139 15.20 0.35 -24.38
C GLU A 139 15.32 -1.14 -24.01
N ILE A 140 15.21 -1.49 -22.70
CA ILE A 140 15.35 -2.87 -22.25
C ILE A 140 14.01 -3.62 -22.45
N PRO A 141 13.98 -4.68 -23.27
CA PRO A 141 12.78 -5.47 -23.49
C PRO A 141 12.37 -6.24 -22.24
N ILE A 142 11.05 -6.42 -22.10
CA ILE A 142 10.45 -7.15 -21.00
C ILE A 142 9.99 -8.52 -21.49
N ILE A 143 10.30 -9.57 -20.75
CA ILE A 143 9.82 -10.94 -20.97
C ILE A 143 8.76 -11.22 -19.89
N ALA A 144 7.53 -11.50 -20.32
CA ALA A 144 6.41 -11.88 -19.47
C ALA A 144 5.93 -13.28 -19.87
N PRO A 145 6.46 -14.36 -19.28
CA PRO A 145 6.21 -15.74 -19.70
C PRO A 145 4.72 -16.08 -19.77
N TRP A 146 3.92 -15.66 -18.81
CA TRP A 146 2.47 -15.89 -18.81
C TRP A 146 1.72 -15.41 -20.07
N ARG A 147 2.33 -14.55 -20.88
CA ARG A 147 1.76 -14.07 -22.15
C ARG A 147 2.21 -14.89 -23.36
N ILE A 148 3.27 -15.71 -23.22
CA ILE A 148 3.94 -16.32 -24.36
C ILE A 148 4.24 -17.81 -24.22
N TRP A 149 4.25 -18.37 -23.00
CA TRP A 149 4.50 -19.80 -22.80
C TRP A 149 3.22 -20.64 -22.96
N ASN A 150 3.37 -21.98 -23.02
CA ASN A 150 2.26 -22.90 -23.21
C ASN A 150 1.69 -23.44 -21.89
N ILE A 151 2.25 -23.09 -20.74
CA ILE A 151 1.80 -23.51 -19.42
C ILE A 151 0.54 -22.67 -19.08
N LYS A 152 -0.59 -23.34 -18.78
CA LYS A 152 -1.88 -22.68 -18.61
C LYS A 152 -2.52 -22.87 -17.23
N SER A 153 -2.00 -23.81 -16.43
CA SER A 153 -2.54 -24.12 -15.12
C SER A 153 -1.45 -24.41 -14.11
N ARG A 154 -1.82 -24.33 -12.85
CA ARG A 154 -0.94 -24.66 -11.72
C ARG A 154 -0.47 -26.12 -11.74
N GLU A 155 -1.33 -27.03 -12.21
CA GLU A 155 -0.98 -28.45 -12.38
C GLU A 155 0.12 -28.63 -13.43
N GLU A 156 0.03 -27.87 -14.53
CA GLU A 156 1.08 -27.89 -15.57
C GLU A 156 2.39 -27.29 -15.06
N GLU A 157 2.35 -26.24 -14.23
CA GLU A 157 3.53 -25.68 -13.57
C GLU A 157 4.20 -26.68 -12.62
N ILE A 158 3.41 -27.37 -11.81
CA ILE A 158 3.90 -28.41 -10.87
C ILE A 158 4.53 -29.55 -11.69
N LYS A 159 3.88 -30.00 -12.75
CA LYS A 159 4.41 -31.04 -13.64
C LYS A 159 5.73 -30.61 -14.26
N TYR A 160 5.79 -29.36 -14.80
CA TYR A 160 7.00 -28.80 -15.38
C TYR A 160 8.16 -28.76 -14.38
N ALA A 161 7.87 -28.39 -13.11
CA ALA A 161 8.85 -28.35 -12.05
C ALA A 161 9.34 -29.74 -11.66
N LEU A 162 8.45 -30.74 -11.56
CA LEU A 162 8.81 -32.12 -11.23
C LEU A 162 9.66 -32.77 -12.32
N ASP A 163 9.29 -32.59 -13.59
CA ASP A 163 10.01 -33.12 -14.74
C ASP A 163 11.47 -32.61 -14.83
N ARG A 164 11.80 -31.51 -14.10
CA ARG A 164 13.12 -30.85 -14.07
C ARG A 164 13.78 -30.83 -12.71
N GLU A 165 13.25 -31.59 -11.76
CA GLU A 165 13.75 -31.66 -10.38
C GLU A 165 13.93 -30.30 -9.69
N ILE A 166 13.06 -29.31 -10.07
CA ILE A 166 13.08 -27.98 -9.45
C ILE A 166 12.58 -28.10 -8.01
N PRO A 167 13.34 -27.59 -7.01
CA PRO A 167 12.96 -27.71 -5.60
C PRO A 167 11.74 -26.83 -5.31
N ILE A 168 10.55 -27.43 -5.27
CA ILE A 168 9.30 -26.77 -4.90
C ILE A 168 8.70 -27.43 -3.64
N LYS A 169 8.10 -26.62 -2.79
CA LYS A 169 7.25 -27.13 -1.70
C LYS A 169 5.87 -27.36 -2.33
N ILE A 170 5.56 -28.62 -2.64
CA ILE A 170 4.24 -28.98 -3.18
C ILE A 170 3.28 -29.13 -2.01
N THR A 171 2.33 -28.23 -1.91
CA THR A 171 1.15 -28.41 -1.05
C THR A 171 -0.07 -28.37 -1.96
N TYR A 172 -0.73 -29.52 -2.15
CA TYR A 172 -1.98 -29.62 -2.92
C TYR A 172 -3.18 -29.04 -2.16
N GLU A 173 -3.03 -28.74 -0.87
CA GLU A 173 -4.10 -28.31 0.01
C GLU A 173 -3.96 -26.84 0.38
N THR A 174 -5.01 -26.07 0.13
CA THR A 174 -5.36 -24.80 0.79
C THR A 174 -4.42 -23.61 0.65
N ASN A 175 -3.71 -23.44 -0.47
CA ASN A 175 -2.87 -22.25 -0.59
C ASN A 175 -3.63 -21.09 -1.25
N TYR A 176 -4.15 -20.19 -0.41
CA TYR A 176 -4.44 -18.83 -0.86
C TYR A 176 -3.21 -18.21 -1.52
N SER A 177 -3.41 -17.42 -2.57
CA SER A 177 -2.34 -16.56 -3.08
C SER A 177 -2.04 -15.50 -2.04
N LYS A 178 -0.78 -15.40 -1.63
CA LYS A 178 -0.34 -14.47 -0.59
C LYS A 178 0.72 -13.54 -1.12
N ASP A 179 0.67 -12.28 -0.70
CA ASP A 179 1.75 -11.31 -0.92
C ASP A 179 2.03 -10.58 0.40
N LYS A 180 3.23 -10.83 0.94
CA LYS A 180 3.67 -10.33 2.24
C LYS A 180 4.80 -9.33 2.09
N ASN A 181 4.71 -8.25 2.83
CA ASN A 181 5.81 -7.30 3.02
C ASN A 181 5.71 -6.66 4.41
N LEU A 182 6.59 -5.73 4.73
CA LEU A 182 6.59 -5.02 6.01
C LEU A 182 5.26 -4.34 6.34
N TRP A 183 4.54 -3.86 5.31
CA TRP A 183 3.33 -3.07 5.47
C TRP A 183 2.08 -3.90 5.62
N HIS A 184 1.97 -5.01 4.88
CA HIS A 184 0.76 -5.81 4.84
C HIS A 184 0.98 -7.26 4.44
N LEU A 185 -0.08 -8.05 4.58
CA LEU A 185 -0.26 -9.36 3.97
C LEU A 185 -1.61 -9.39 3.26
N SER A 186 -1.63 -9.86 2.01
CA SER A 186 -2.85 -10.12 1.26
C SER A 186 -3.12 -11.61 1.12
N HIS A 187 -4.42 -11.96 1.08
CA HIS A 187 -4.94 -13.30 0.81
C HIS A 187 -5.94 -13.24 -0.32
N GLU A 188 -5.75 -14.03 -1.37
CA GLU A 188 -6.64 -14.10 -2.54
C GLU A 188 -6.86 -15.55 -2.97
N GLY A 189 -7.94 -15.80 -3.71
CA GLY A 189 -8.23 -17.10 -4.32
C GLY A 189 -9.08 -18.03 -3.46
N LEU A 190 -9.27 -19.27 -3.91
CA LEU A 190 -10.08 -20.31 -3.28
C LEU A 190 -11.52 -19.84 -2.99
N ASP A 191 -11.98 -20.02 -1.75
CA ASP A 191 -13.32 -19.63 -1.31
C ASP A 191 -13.55 -18.11 -1.29
N LEU A 192 -12.49 -17.29 -1.29
CA LEU A 192 -12.60 -15.83 -1.45
C LEU A 192 -13.00 -15.40 -2.87
N GLU A 193 -12.88 -16.28 -3.87
CA GLU A 193 -13.36 -16.00 -5.24
C GLU A 193 -14.89 -15.88 -5.33
N PHE A 194 -15.59 -16.36 -4.32
CA PHE A 194 -17.04 -16.31 -4.21
C PHE A 194 -17.45 -15.25 -3.19
N PRO A 195 -17.95 -14.07 -3.62
CA PRO A 195 -18.27 -12.96 -2.71
C PRO A 195 -19.30 -13.29 -1.63
N GLU A 196 -20.13 -14.29 -1.83
CA GLU A 196 -21.13 -14.78 -0.86
C GLU A 196 -20.52 -15.58 0.30
N ASN A 197 -19.29 -16.04 0.18
CA ASN A 197 -18.64 -16.81 1.25
C ASN A 197 -18.06 -15.88 2.33
N GLU A 198 -18.28 -16.23 3.58
CA GLU A 198 -17.57 -15.63 4.71
C GLU A 198 -16.10 -16.11 4.72
N PRO A 199 -15.11 -15.19 4.83
CA PRO A 199 -13.72 -15.59 4.97
C PRO A 199 -13.48 -16.40 6.24
N LYS A 200 -12.69 -17.47 6.14
CA LYS A 200 -12.29 -18.29 7.29
C LYS A 200 -11.14 -17.62 8.03
N TYR A 201 -11.43 -16.52 8.74
CA TYR A 201 -10.42 -15.71 9.42
C TYR A 201 -9.54 -16.51 10.36
N ASP A 202 -10.09 -17.50 11.06
CA ASP A 202 -9.36 -18.43 11.94
C ASP A 202 -8.26 -19.24 11.22
N LYS A 203 -8.34 -19.35 9.89
CA LYS A 203 -7.41 -20.14 9.06
C LYS A 203 -6.47 -19.30 8.19
N ILE A 204 -6.88 -18.08 7.83
CA ILE A 204 -6.13 -17.28 6.86
C ILE A 204 -5.25 -16.22 7.51
N LEU A 205 -5.65 -15.68 8.67
CA LEU A 205 -4.91 -14.60 9.32
C LEU A 205 -3.54 -15.08 9.83
N GLU A 206 -2.50 -14.28 9.55
CA GLU A 206 -1.12 -14.53 10.00
C GLU A 206 -0.52 -13.36 10.80
N MET A 207 -0.99 -12.13 10.53
CA MET A 207 -0.51 -10.93 11.22
C MET A 207 -1.46 -10.51 12.34
N CYS A 208 -2.73 -10.83 12.22
CA CYS A 208 -3.78 -10.41 13.14
C CYS A 208 -4.42 -11.61 13.86
N LYS A 209 -4.77 -11.43 15.11
CA LYS A 209 -5.75 -12.28 15.79
C LYS A 209 -7.14 -12.04 15.21
N THR A 210 -8.05 -13.01 15.40
CA THR A 210 -9.47 -12.79 15.16
C THR A 210 -10.04 -11.81 16.20
N LEU A 211 -11.24 -11.28 15.95
CA LEU A 211 -11.91 -10.40 16.92
C LEU A 211 -12.21 -11.11 18.25
N GLU A 212 -12.52 -12.41 18.16
CA GLU A 212 -12.81 -13.28 19.29
C GLU A 212 -11.57 -13.50 20.16
N ASP A 213 -10.40 -13.70 19.53
CA ASP A 213 -9.13 -13.99 20.20
C ASP A 213 -8.39 -12.72 20.69
N ALA A 214 -8.87 -11.54 20.29
CA ALA A 214 -8.30 -10.27 20.74
C ALA A 214 -8.59 -10.02 22.23
N PRO A 215 -7.68 -9.36 22.97
CA PRO A 215 -7.82 -9.13 24.41
C PRO A 215 -9.10 -8.39 24.78
N ASP A 216 -9.71 -8.77 25.93
CA ASP A 216 -10.86 -8.06 26.51
C ASP A 216 -10.47 -6.76 27.24
N THR A 217 -9.18 -6.46 27.30
CA THR A 217 -8.63 -5.23 27.87
C THR A 217 -8.04 -4.36 26.77
N ALA A 218 -8.35 -3.05 26.81
CA ALA A 218 -7.85 -2.11 25.82
C ALA A 218 -6.34 -1.87 25.94
N THR A 219 -5.64 -1.80 24.82
CA THR A 219 -4.24 -1.38 24.73
C THR A 219 -4.18 0.10 24.41
N TYR A 220 -3.40 0.87 25.17
CA TYR A 220 -3.15 2.29 24.91
C TYR A 220 -1.74 2.48 24.35
N ILE A 221 -1.63 3.26 23.29
CA ILE A 221 -0.35 3.66 22.70
C ILE A 221 -0.31 5.16 22.48
N THR A 222 0.88 5.73 22.44
CA THR A 222 1.11 7.12 22.03
C THR A 222 2.06 7.13 20.85
N LEU A 223 1.68 7.76 19.75
CA LEU A 223 2.52 7.98 18.58
C LEU A 223 2.95 9.44 18.53
N SER A 224 4.24 9.69 18.26
CA SER A 224 4.76 11.03 17.99
C SER A 224 5.08 11.17 16.52
N PHE A 225 4.67 12.30 15.93
CA PHE A 225 4.92 12.64 14.55
C PHE A 225 5.76 13.91 14.45
N GLU A 226 6.68 13.94 13.47
CA GLU A 226 7.42 15.12 13.05
C GLU A 226 7.20 15.32 11.53
N LYS A 227 6.54 16.42 11.15
CA LYS A 227 6.21 16.74 9.75
C LYS A 227 5.48 15.59 9.02
N GLY A 228 4.47 15.00 9.69
CA GLY A 228 3.68 13.90 9.16
C GLY A 228 4.36 12.53 9.14
N ILE A 229 5.60 12.42 9.63
CA ILE A 229 6.35 11.17 9.72
C ILE A 229 6.32 10.65 11.17
N PRO A 230 5.96 9.39 11.43
CA PRO A 230 6.00 8.82 12.77
C PRO A 230 7.45 8.61 13.20
N VAL A 231 7.83 9.10 14.39
CA VAL A 231 9.21 9.10 14.90
C VAL A 231 9.37 8.42 16.25
N ALA A 232 8.28 8.21 16.99
CA ALA A 232 8.34 7.54 18.28
C ALA A 232 7.04 6.79 18.60
N LEU A 233 7.17 5.70 19.33
CA LEU A 233 6.08 4.94 19.93
C LEU A 233 6.25 4.92 21.45
N ASN A 234 5.20 5.29 22.20
CA ASN A 234 5.23 5.38 23.65
C ASN A 234 6.41 6.20 24.19
N ARG A 235 6.73 7.33 23.52
CA ARG A 235 7.85 8.24 23.77
C ARG A 235 9.24 7.63 23.54
N ILE A 236 9.34 6.45 22.97
CA ILE A 236 10.61 5.82 22.58
C ILE A 236 10.83 6.10 21.10
N LYS A 237 11.89 6.88 20.79
CA LYS A 237 12.28 7.13 19.40
C LYS A 237 12.78 5.84 18.74
N MET A 238 12.35 5.60 17.51
CA MET A 238 12.80 4.47 16.71
C MET A 238 12.76 4.79 15.23
N ASP A 239 13.52 4.05 14.44
CA ASP A 239 13.46 4.18 12.99
C ASP A 239 12.12 3.68 12.43
N GLY A 240 11.80 4.09 11.20
CA GLY A 240 10.50 3.78 10.60
C GLY A 240 10.24 2.28 10.40
N VAL A 241 11.28 1.48 10.13
CA VAL A 241 11.14 0.02 9.96
C VAL A 241 10.74 -0.62 11.27
N SER A 242 11.49 -0.35 12.33
CA SER A 242 11.24 -0.86 13.68
C SER A 242 9.88 -0.40 14.21
N LEU A 243 9.49 0.85 13.93
CA LEU A 243 8.21 1.41 14.34
C LEU A 243 7.03 0.67 13.69
N ILE A 244 7.10 0.42 12.38
CA ILE A 244 6.06 -0.34 11.68
C ILE A 244 5.98 -1.78 12.18
N GLN A 245 7.13 -2.44 12.40
CA GLN A 245 7.17 -3.80 12.94
C GLN A 245 6.49 -3.90 14.31
N GLU A 246 6.79 -2.98 15.21
CA GLU A 246 6.18 -2.97 16.55
C GLU A 246 4.68 -2.63 16.48
N LEU A 247 4.27 -1.71 15.61
CA LEU A 247 2.86 -1.43 15.38
C LEU A 247 2.11 -2.60 14.75
N ASN A 248 2.74 -3.36 13.85
CA ASN A 248 2.16 -4.58 13.30
C ASN A 248 1.88 -5.60 14.39
N LYS A 249 2.83 -5.78 15.32
CA LYS A 249 2.65 -6.68 16.45
C LYS A 249 1.52 -6.20 17.38
N ILE A 250 1.57 -4.96 17.82
CA ILE A 250 0.55 -4.40 18.72
C ILE A 250 -0.83 -4.41 18.06
N GLY A 251 -0.92 -3.98 16.80
CA GLY A 251 -2.16 -3.93 16.05
C GLY A 251 -2.74 -5.30 15.79
N GLY A 252 -1.89 -6.26 15.38
CA GLY A 252 -2.29 -7.65 15.15
C GLY A 252 -2.84 -8.32 16.40
N GLU A 253 -2.20 -8.12 17.56
CA GLU A 253 -2.68 -8.61 18.86
C GLU A 253 -4.08 -8.07 19.21
N ASN A 254 -4.44 -6.88 18.77
CA ASN A 254 -5.72 -6.23 19.01
C ASN A 254 -6.72 -6.41 17.84
N ALA A 255 -6.45 -7.32 16.89
CA ALA A 255 -7.26 -7.57 15.68
C ALA A 255 -7.47 -6.32 14.81
N ILE A 256 -6.52 -5.39 14.80
CA ILE A 256 -6.58 -4.16 13.99
C ILE A 256 -6.09 -4.45 12.58
N GLY A 257 -6.77 -3.89 11.57
CA GLY A 257 -6.27 -3.85 10.19
C GLY A 257 -6.68 -5.03 9.33
N ILE A 258 -7.67 -5.81 9.73
CA ILE A 258 -8.30 -6.84 8.89
C ILE A 258 -9.29 -6.16 7.96
N MET A 259 -9.14 -6.37 6.64
CA MET A 259 -9.96 -5.75 5.62
C MET A 259 -10.35 -6.75 4.54
N ASP A 260 -11.63 -7.02 4.40
CA ASP A 260 -12.20 -7.75 3.26
C ASP A 260 -12.74 -6.75 2.24
N MET A 261 -12.29 -6.85 0.99
CA MET A 261 -12.77 -5.95 -0.06
C MET A 261 -12.83 -6.62 -1.43
N VAL A 262 -13.76 -6.13 -2.23
CA VAL A 262 -13.79 -6.33 -3.67
C VAL A 262 -13.26 -5.07 -4.33
N GLU A 263 -12.09 -5.17 -4.96
CA GLU A 263 -11.42 -4.05 -5.63
C GLU A 263 -11.64 -4.07 -7.14
N ASN A 264 -11.53 -2.91 -7.76
CA ASN A 264 -11.48 -2.79 -9.21
C ASN A 264 -10.02 -2.81 -9.68
N ARG A 265 -9.60 -3.91 -10.31
CA ARG A 265 -8.24 -4.02 -10.85
C ARG A 265 -8.05 -3.11 -12.06
N LEU A 266 -6.84 -2.58 -12.22
CA LEU A 266 -6.45 -1.78 -13.37
C LEU A 266 -6.68 -2.51 -14.71
N VAL A 267 -6.52 -3.82 -14.71
CA VAL A 267 -6.77 -4.68 -15.89
C VAL A 267 -8.26 -4.91 -16.18
N GLY A 268 -9.16 -4.23 -15.46
CA GLY A 268 -10.60 -4.12 -15.79
C GLY A 268 -11.53 -5.11 -15.12
N MET A 269 -11.03 -6.05 -14.30
CA MET A 269 -11.85 -7.00 -13.57
C MET A 269 -11.98 -6.64 -12.09
N LYS A 270 -13.03 -7.14 -11.43
CA LYS A 270 -13.13 -7.12 -9.97
C LYS A 270 -12.39 -8.32 -9.38
N SER A 271 -11.78 -8.12 -8.23
CA SER A 271 -11.14 -9.18 -7.45
C SER A 271 -11.40 -8.98 -5.97
N ARG A 272 -11.57 -10.06 -5.23
CA ARG A 272 -11.73 -10.02 -3.78
C ARG A 272 -10.46 -10.48 -3.09
N GLY A 273 -10.08 -9.78 -2.05
CA GLY A 273 -8.97 -10.15 -1.19
C GLY A 273 -9.23 -9.77 0.26
N VAL A 274 -8.63 -10.52 1.16
CA VAL A 274 -8.52 -10.17 2.58
C VAL A 274 -7.11 -9.64 2.83
N TYR A 275 -7.03 -8.48 3.45
CA TYR A 275 -5.78 -7.79 3.74
C TYR A 275 -5.59 -7.65 5.24
N GLU A 276 -4.36 -7.86 5.69
CA GLU A 276 -3.93 -7.58 7.06
C GLU A 276 -2.92 -6.43 7.02
N THR A 277 -3.29 -5.28 7.58
CA THR A 277 -2.42 -4.09 7.59
C THR A 277 -2.47 -3.41 8.97
N PRO A 278 -2.06 -4.11 10.04
CA PRO A 278 -2.30 -3.66 11.41
C PRO A 278 -1.60 -2.34 11.75
N GLY A 279 -0.30 -2.24 11.53
CA GLY A 279 0.47 -1.02 11.78
C GLY A 279 0.05 0.13 10.87
N GLY A 280 -0.20 -0.18 9.60
CA GLY A 280 -0.67 0.81 8.63
C GLY A 280 -2.01 1.43 9.03
N THR A 281 -2.98 0.63 9.45
CA THR A 281 -4.29 1.12 9.89
C THR A 281 -4.17 2.04 11.10
N ILE A 282 -3.30 1.69 12.06
CA ILE A 282 -3.02 2.56 13.21
C ILE A 282 -2.39 3.89 12.76
N LEU A 283 -1.39 3.85 11.88
CA LEU A 283 -0.69 5.03 11.39
C LEU A 283 -1.63 5.96 10.61
N TYR A 284 -2.46 5.43 9.72
CA TYR A 284 -3.43 6.24 8.96
C TYR A 284 -4.44 6.94 9.87
N LYS A 285 -4.97 6.23 10.88
CA LYS A 285 -5.89 6.84 11.85
C LYS A 285 -5.19 7.94 12.66
N ALA A 286 -4.00 7.65 13.21
CA ALA A 286 -3.24 8.60 14.00
C ALA A 286 -2.87 9.86 13.20
N HIS A 287 -2.38 9.68 11.97
CA HIS A 287 -1.98 10.78 11.10
C HIS A 287 -3.17 11.66 10.71
N ALA A 288 -4.31 11.05 10.32
CA ALA A 288 -5.52 11.78 9.97
C ALA A 288 -6.05 12.64 11.14
N ASP A 289 -6.09 12.06 12.35
CA ASP A 289 -6.53 12.79 13.54
C ASP A 289 -5.59 13.97 13.88
N LEU A 290 -4.28 13.82 13.69
CA LEU A 290 -3.33 14.91 13.93
C LEU A 290 -3.47 16.02 12.89
N GLU A 291 -3.77 15.70 11.63
CA GLU A 291 -4.05 16.69 10.57
C GLU A 291 -5.27 17.56 10.92
N GLU A 292 -6.29 17.02 11.58
CA GLU A 292 -7.50 17.76 11.95
C GLU A 292 -7.19 18.99 12.81
N ILE A 293 -6.19 18.93 13.67
CA ILE A 293 -5.81 20.07 14.52
C ILE A 293 -4.67 20.92 13.95
N CYS A 294 -3.90 20.42 12.97
CA CYS A 294 -2.74 21.11 12.42
C CYS A 294 -3.00 21.85 11.11
N LEU A 295 -4.03 21.46 10.36
CA LEU A 295 -4.32 22.04 9.04
C LEU A 295 -5.59 22.91 9.09
N ASP A 296 -5.55 24.04 8.37
CA ASP A 296 -6.76 24.83 8.16
C ASP A 296 -7.76 24.07 7.27
N LYS A 297 -9.04 24.43 7.38
CA LYS A 297 -10.14 23.79 6.67
C LYS A 297 -9.89 23.69 5.15
N THR A 298 -9.43 24.76 4.53
CA THR A 298 -9.28 24.82 3.06
C THR A 298 -8.17 23.88 2.59
N THR A 299 -7.02 23.93 3.26
CA THR A 299 -5.89 23.04 2.99
C THR A 299 -6.24 21.58 3.23
N HIS A 300 -6.90 21.29 4.37
CA HIS A 300 -7.29 19.92 4.73
C HIS A 300 -8.26 19.31 3.69
N HIS A 301 -9.34 20.03 3.33
CA HIS A 301 -10.31 19.54 2.36
C HIS A 301 -9.70 19.36 0.97
N PHE A 302 -8.83 20.28 0.53
CA PHE A 302 -8.17 20.11 -0.76
C PHE A 302 -7.22 18.92 -0.76
N LYS A 303 -6.43 18.74 0.32
CA LYS A 303 -5.56 17.57 0.49
C LYS A 303 -6.36 16.27 0.43
N GLN A 304 -7.52 16.17 1.09
CA GLN A 304 -8.39 14.99 1.01
C GLN A 304 -8.85 14.70 -0.43
N SER A 305 -9.15 15.73 -1.22
CA SER A 305 -9.56 15.55 -2.62
C SER A 305 -8.43 14.99 -3.50
N ILE A 306 -7.18 15.41 -3.28
CA ILE A 306 -6.04 14.89 -4.03
C ILE A 306 -5.56 13.52 -3.53
N ALA A 307 -5.85 13.14 -2.30
CA ALA A 307 -5.53 11.82 -1.75
C ALA A 307 -6.11 10.69 -2.60
N LEU A 308 -7.32 10.85 -3.12
CA LEU A 308 -7.97 9.89 -4.03
C LEU A 308 -7.16 9.74 -5.32
N LYS A 309 -6.74 10.87 -5.93
CA LYS A 309 -5.93 10.82 -7.15
C LYS A 309 -4.54 10.25 -6.89
N PHE A 310 -3.96 10.57 -5.74
CA PHE A 310 -2.67 9.97 -5.33
C PHE A 310 -2.79 8.45 -5.18
N ALA A 311 -3.87 7.97 -4.56
CA ALA A 311 -4.15 6.55 -4.41
C ALA A 311 -4.28 5.83 -5.77
N ASP A 312 -5.01 6.43 -6.73
CA ASP A 312 -5.13 5.90 -8.09
C ASP A 312 -3.77 5.76 -8.77
N LEU A 313 -2.94 6.81 -8.71
CA LEU A 313 -1.60 6.80 -9.32
C LEU A 313 -0.72 5.69 -8.74
N VAL A 314 -0.74 5.53 -7.40
CA VAL A 314 0.00 4.46 -6.73
C VAL A 314 -0.55 3.09 -7.11
N TYR A 315 -1.86 2.91 -7.06
CA TYR A 315 -2.52 1.65 -7.41
C TYR A 315 -2.21 1.21 -8.84
N ASN A 316 -2.20 2.17 -9.77
CA ASN A 316 -1.93 1.95 -11.18
C ASN A 316 -0.44 1.73 -11.52
N GLY A 317 0.48 1.86 -10.55
CA GLY A 317 1.91 1.77 -10.79
C GLY A 317 2.54 3.02 -11.41
N GLU A 318 1.84 4.14 -11.37
CA GLU A 318 2.25 5.44 -11.91
C GLU A 318 3.14 6.22 -10.91
N TRP A 319 3.96 5.51 -10.12
CA TRP A 319 4.79 6.10 -9.06
C TRP A 319 5.78 7.14 -9.58
N PHE A 320 6.37 6.92 -10.75
CA PHE A 320 7.41 7.77 -11.33
C PHE A 320 6.87 8.80 -12.34
N THR A 321 5.58 9.16 -12.24
CA THR A 321 4.98 10.14 -13.14
C THR A 321 5.10 11.57 -12.61
N PRO A 322 5.21 12.59 -13.49
CA PRO A 322 5.26 13.99 -13.07
C PRO A 322 4.06 14.41 -12.20
N LEU A 323 2.87 13.86 -12.48
CA LEU A 323 1.68 14.17 -11.67
C LEU A 323 1.84 13.70 -10.23
N ARG A 324 2.28 12.44 -10.03
CA ARG A 324 2.50 11.91 -8.67
C ARG A 324 3.57 12.74 -7.93
N GLU A 325 4.65 13.13 -8.61
CA GLU A 325 5.70 13.96 -8.04
C GLU A 325 5.19 15.35 -7.63
N SER A 326 4.38 15.98 -8.48
CA SER A 326 3.74 17.26 -8.18
C SER A 326 2.81 17.18 -6.98
N LEU A 327 1.99 16.11 -6.89
CA LEU A 327 1.13 15.87 -5.74
C LEU A 327 1.94 15.60 -4.47
N SER A 328 3.07 14.88 -4.56
CA SER A 328 3.96 14.67 -3.43
C SER A 328 4.56 15.98 -2.92
N ALA A 329 4.96 16.88 -3.80
CA ALA A 329 5.49 18.19 -3.42
C ALA A 329 4.43 19.04 -2.69
N PHE A 330 3.19 19.04 -3.18
CA PHE A 330 2.07 19.66 -2.49
C PHE A 330 1.85 19.04 -1.11
N VAL A 331 1.76 17.70 -1.03
CA VAL A 331 1.56 16.98 0.22
C VAL A 331 2.67 17.31 1.21
N SER A 332 3.94 17.21 0.82
CA SER A 332 5.08 17.50 1.70
C SER A 332 5.00 18.91 2.28
N LYS A 333 4.55 19.90 1.49
CA LYS A 333 4.36 21.27 1.98
C LYS A 333 3.28 21.36 3.06
N THR A 334 2.19 20.62 2.93
CA THR A 334 1.11 20.60 3.94
C THR A 334 1.55 19.95 5.24
N GLN A 335 2.55 19.07 5.19
CA GLN A 335 3.01 18.31 6.36
C GLN A 335 3.98 19.06 7.28
N GLU A 336 4.49 20.21 6.88
CA GLU A 336 5.48 20.99 7.68
C GLU A 336 5.01 21.28 9.10
N THR A 337 3.70 21.41 9.32
CA THR A 337 3.07 21.67 10.62
C THR A 337 2.44 20.44 11.26
N VAL A 338 2.36 19.30 10.59
CA VAL A 338 1.76 18.08 11.13
C VAL A 338 2.77 17.38 12.06
N THR A 339 2.91 17.95 13.26
CA THR A 339 3.87 17.54 14.30
C THR A 339 3.17 17.52 15.63
N GLY A 340 3.31 16.44 16.39
CA GLY A 340 2.67 16.31 17.69
C GLY A 340 2.54 14.87 18.16
N ASP A 341 1.86 14.72 19.28
CA ASP A 341 1.58 13.43 19.89
C ASP A 341 0.10 13.09 19.81
N ILE A 342 -0.18 11.82 19.49
CA ILE A 342 -1.53 11.29 19.52
C ILE A 342 -1.59 10.02 20.36
N LYS A 343 -2.53 9.96 21.29
CA LYS A 343 -2.83 8.80 22.12
C LYS A 343 -4.02 8.05 21.54
N LEU A 344 -3.87 6.76 21.33
CA LEU A 344 -4.89 5.88 20.79
C LEU A 344 -5.22 4.77 21.77
N LYS A 345 -6.52 4.42 21.81
CA LYS A 345 -7.04 3.22 22.47
C LYS A 345 -7.36 2.17 21.41
N LEU A 346 -6.71 1.03 21.49
CA LEU A 346 -6.91 -0.13 20.62
C LEU A 346 -7.76 -1.16 21.36
N TYR A 347 -8.83 -1.61 20.73
CA TYR A 347 -9.72 -2.60 21.35
C TYR A 347 -10.54 -3.36 20.30
N LYS A 348 -10.32 -4.66 20.20
CA LYS A 348 -11.09 -5.59 19.36
C LYS A 348 -11.40 -5.01 17.97
N GLY A 349 -10.36 -4.77 17.20
CA GLY A 349 -10.45 -4.28 15.83
C GLY A 349 -10.72 -2.77 15.69
N ASN A 350 -10.98 -2.06 16.80
CA ASN A 350 -11.29 -0.64 16.79
C ASN A 350 -10.11 0.21 17.27
N ILE A 351 -9.98 1.40 16.68
CA ILE A 351 -9.03 2.44 17.07
C ILE A 351 -9.80 3.68 17.45
N VAL A 352 -9.67 4.10 18.72
CA VAL A 352 -10.35 5.28 19.27
C VAL A 352 -9.30 6.31 19.67
N ASN A 353 -9.49 7.56 19.25
CA ASN A 353 -8.68 8.68 19.72
C ASN A 353 -8.87 8.84 21.24
N ALA A 354 -7.77 8.91 21.99
CA ALA A 354 -7.73 9.08 23.43
C ALA A 354 -7.01 10.37 23.85
N GLY A 355 -6.77 11.29 22.91
CA GLY A 355 -6.19 12.60 23.12
C GLY A 355 -5.07 12.89 22.11
N MET A 356 -4.91 14.16 21.78
CA MET A 356 -3.88 14.63 20.84
C MET A 356 -3.37 16.01 21.26
N ASN A 357 -2.12 16.29 20.90
CA ASN A 357 -1.47 17.56 21.18
C ASN A 357 -0.49 17.91 20.07
N SER A 358 -0.45 19.19 19.69
CA SER A 358 0.49 19.72 18.71
C SER A 358 0.92 21.13 19.04
N PRO A 359 2.22 21.47 18.90
CA PRO A 359 2.65 22.86 19.01
C PRO A 359 2.17 23.72 17.84
N TYR A 360 1.65 23.11 16.78
CA TYR A 360 1.06 23.78 15.61
C TYR A 360 -0.47 23.70 15.58
N SER A 361 -1.09 23.39 16.72
CA SER A 361 -2.55 23.28 16.79
C SER A 361 -3.23 24.59 16.40
N LEU A 362 -4.20 24.49 15.50
CA LEU A 362 -5.13 25.57 15.15
C LEU A 362 -6.39 25.54 16.04
N TYR A 363 -6.53 24.50 16.89
CA TYR A 363 -7.59 24.44 17.87
C TYR A 363 -7.23 25.35 19.05
N SER A 364 -8.03 26.40 19.25
CA SER A 364 -7.90 27.34 20.36
C SER A 364 -9.04 27.14 21.33
N GLU A 365 -8.71 26.81 22.57
CA GLU A 365 -9.69 26.67 23.64
C GLU A 365 -10.46 27.97 23.89
N GLU A 366 -9.80 29.14 23.75
CA GLU A 366 -10.42 30.47 23.93
C GLU A 366 -11.55 30.71 22.92
N TYR A 367 -11.38 30.26 21.63
CA TYR A 367 -12.41 30.42 20.60
C TYR A 367 -13.44 29.29 20.59
N ALA A 368 -13.07 28.10 21.05
CA ALA A 368 -13.90 26.90 20.96
C ALA A 368 -14.75 26.66 22.22
N THR A 369 -14.54 27.44 23.29
CA THR A 369 -15.25 27.27 24.56
C THR A 369 -16.75 27.54 24.43
N PHE A 370 -17.56 26.79 25.18
CA PHE A 370 -18.98 27.05 25.40
C PHE A 370 -19.21 27.89 26.66
N GLY A 371 -18.16 28.26 27.37
CA GLY A 371 -18.20 29.16 28.53
C GLY A 371 -18.23 30.63 28.15
N GLU A 372 -18.03 31.51 29.12
CA GLU A 372 -17.80 32.92 28.84
C GLU A 372 -16.49 33.09 28.06
N ASP A 373 -16.55 33.75 26.92
CA ASP A 373 -15.39 34.17 26.13
C ASP A 373 -15.37 35.69 25.98
N GLY A 374 -14.17 36.27 25.96
CA GLY A 374 -13.95 37.69 25.71
C GLY A 374 -13.32 37.98 24.34
N VAL A 375 -13.05 36.91 23.52
CA VAL A 375 -12.24 37.02 22.30
C VAL A 375 -13.08 37.00 21.01
N TYR A 376 -14.33 36.51 21.08
CA TYR A 376 -15.22 36.38 19.93
C TYR A 376 -16.49 37.23 20.08
N ASN A 377 -16.73 38.09 19.09
CA ASN A 377 -17.97 38.89 19.06
C ASN A 377 -19.05 38.13 18.26
N GLN A 378 -20.00 37.50 18.94
CA GLN A 378 -21.08 36.73 18.34
C GLN A 378 -21.96 37.53 17.36
N LYS A 379 -22.00 38.87 17.48
CA LYS A 379 -22.77 39.75 16.57
C LYS A 379 -22.21 39.77 15.15
N ASP A 380 -20.93 39.49 14.99
CA ASP A 380 -20.29 39.47 13.66
C ASP A 380 -20.85 38.36 12.78
N SER A 381 -21.36 37.28 13.37
CA SER A 381 -22.01 36.16 12.68
C SER A 381 -23.21 36.61 11.84
N GLU A 382 -24.02 37.57 12.31
CA GLU A 382 -25.18 38.05 11.57
C GLU A 382 -24.81 38.69 10.24
N GLY A 383 -23.79 39.56 10.24
CA GLY A 383 -23.29 40.20 9.02
C GLY A 383 -22.74 39.17 8.01
N PHE A 384 -21.98 38.21 8.51
CA PHE A 384 -21.46 37.12 7.66
C PHE A 384 -22.61 36.29 7.06
N ILE A 385 -23.57 35.84 7.86
CA ILE A 385 -24.70 35.00 7.43
C ILE A 385 -25.56 35.73 6.40
N ASN A 386 -25.81 37.04 6.57
CA ASN A 386 -26.58 37.84 5.64
C ASN A 386 -25.94 37.88 4.26
N LEU A 387 -24.61 38.10 4.17
CA LEU A 387 -23.90 38.13 2.89
C LEU A 387 -23.75 36.73 2.30
N TYR A 388 -23.36 35.74 3.07
CA TYR A 388 -23.17 34.37 2.63
C TYR A 388 -24.48 33.71 2.18
N GLY A 389 -25.62 34.11 2.77
CA GLY A 389 -26.95 33.61 2.45
C GLY A 389 -27.60 34.25 1.19
N LEU A 390 -27.03 35.31 0.61
CA LEU A 390 -27.64 36.01 -0.55
C LEU A 390 -27.98 35.07 -1.71
N PRO A 391 -27.11 34.15 -2.16
CA PRO A 391 -27.46 33.21 -3.25
C PRO A 391 -28.68 32.34 -2.90
N THR A 392 -28.81 31.93 -1.65
CA THR A 392 -29.95 31.13 -1.16
C THR A 392 -31.24 31.94 -1.21
N ILE A 393 -31.22 33.21 -0.76
CA ILE A 393 -32.34 34.13 -0.82
C ILE A 393 -32.80 34.38 -2.26
N VAL A 394 -31.84 34.67 -3.17
CA VAL A 394 -32.13 34.91 -4.58
C VAL A 394 -32.75 33.67 -5.25
N ASN A 395 -32.22 32.48 -4.95
CA ASN A 395 -32.76 31.21 -5.47
C ASN A 395 -34.20 30.97 -4.95
N SER A 396 -34.48 31.25 -3.68
CA SER A 396 -35.83 31.14 -3.12
C SER A 396 -36.82 32.06 -3.83
N LYS A 397 -36.47 33.37 -3.99
CA LYS A 397 -37.32 34.33 -4.70
C LYS A 397 -37.55 33.93 -6.17
N MET A 398 -36.54 33.43 -6.86
CA MET A 398 -36.69 32.94 -8.23
C MET A 398 -37.68 31.78 -8.32
N LYS A 399 -37.57 30.79 -7.40
CA LYS A 399 -38.50 29.65 -7.36
C LYS A 399 -39.94 30.08 -7.06
N GLU A 400 -40.15 31.06 -6.17
CA GLU A 400 -41.49 31.61 -5.92
C GLU A 400 -42.07 32.31 -7.14
N SER A 401 -41.25 33.09 -7.87
CA SER A 401 -41.72 33.79 -9.07
C SER A 401 -42.13 32.82 -10.20
N LEU A 402 -41.45 31.68 -10.32
CA LEU A 402 -41.81 30.63 -11.30
C LEU A 402 -43.11 29.95 -10.91
N LYS A 403 -43.31 29.57 -9.67
CA LYS A 403 -44.58 28.97 -9.20
C LYS A 403 -45.81 29.86 -9.40
N ASN A 404 -45.62 31.22 -9.37
CA ASN A 404 -46.67 32.16 -9.60
C ASN A 404 -46.96 32.44 -11.08
N LYS A 405 -46.08 32.04 -11.99
CA LYS A 405 -46.30 32.10 -13.45
C LYS A 405 -47.06 30.89 -13.99
N ASP A 406 -47.03 29.78 -13.28
CA ASP A 406 -47.70 28.52 -13.65
C ASP A 406 -49.12 28.43 -13.06
N LYS A 407 -49.57 29.47 -12.36
CA LYS A 407 -50.96 29.68 -11.87
C LYS A 407 -51.66 30.75 -12.71
#